data_d2123645ffc8a3cdbb40b2546970bcc4
#
_entry.id   d2123645ffc8a3cdbb40b2546970bcc4
#
_cell.length_a   1.000
_cell.length_b   1.000
_cell.length_c   1.000
_cell.angle_alpha   90.00
_cell.angle_beta   90.00
_cell.angle_gamma   90.00
#
_symmetry.space_group_name_H-M   'P 1'
#
loop_
_entity.id
_entity.type
_entity.pdbx_description
1 polymer ?
#
loop_
_entity_poly.entity_id
_entity_poly.type
_entity_poly.pdbx_seq_one_letter_code
_entity_poly.pdbx_strand_id
1 'polypeptide(L)'
;MDNAPAPKKQIVVSRTFGKRVTELDFLEEAVSDYAARAAEKLRKEGKACKIISVFIRTNPFRKQDFQHREIRSTSLLYPTNDTRDLIKSAKLLLKDLYRKDFNYNKAGIMLSDFFDETVYQLDLFKQKDRNIRDFKMMSLVDQINQSNLGPVSFLAQGIKKEWSMKRELQSPRYTTNLRDILAVN
;
A
#
# COMPACT_ATOMS: atom_id res chain seq x y z
N MET A 1 10.36 6.67 33.35
CA MET A 1 10.46 7.30 32.01
C MET A 1 9.75 6.39 31.03
N ASP A 2 8.56 6.78 30.58
CA ASP A 2 7.80 6.00 29.60
C ASP A 2 8.49 6.07 28.25
N ASN A 3 9.15 4.97 27.86
CA ASN A 3 9.78 4.80 26.55
C ASN A 3 8.75 4.37 25.47
N ALA A 4 7.52 4.86 25.54
CA ALA A 4 6.54 4.60 24.49
C ALA A 4 7.00 5.32 23.21
N PRO A 5 7.17 4.62 22.07
CA PRO A 5 7.56 5.25 20.83
C PRO A 5 6.50 6.28 20.39
N ALA A 6 6.95 7.43 19.91
CA ALA A 6 6.05 8.46 19.42
C ALA A 6 5.09 7.90 18.34
N PRO A 7 3.81 8.32 18.35
CA PRO A 7 2.85 7.83 17.37
C PRO A 7 3.30 8.14 15.94
N LYS A 8 3.14 7.18 15.04
CA LYS A 8 3.50 7.35 13.63
C LYS A 8 2.65 8.44 13.01
N LYS A 9 3.28 9.36 12.30
CA LYS A 9 2.60 10.46 11.58
C LYS A 9 2.21 10.08 10.15
N GLN A 10 2.83 9.04 9.61
CA GLN A 10 2.59 8.57 8.23
C GLN A 10 2.96 7.10 8.05
N ILE A 11 2.28 6.45 7.12
CA ILE A 11 2.60 5.09 6.66
C ILE A 11 2.97 5.18 5.19
N VAL A 12 4.16 4.68 4.84
CA VAL A 12 4.65 4.63 3.46
C VAL A 12 4.85 3.19 3.03
N VAL A 13 4.29 2.82 1.88
CA VAL A 13 4.54 1.55 1.22
C VAL A 13 5.00 1.82 -0.20
N SER A 14 6.22 1.45 -0.53
CA SER A 14 6.79 1.63 -1.86
C SER A 14 7.75 0.51 -2.20
N ARG A 15 7.90 0.22 -3.49
CA ARG A 15 8.87 -0.74 -4.01
C ARG A 15 9.46 -0.25 -5.33
N THR A 16 10.68 -0.65 -5.55
CA THR A 16 11.32 -0.60 -6.87
C THR A 16 10.85 -1.80 -7.67
N PHE A 17 10.54 -1.62 -8.94
CA PHE A 17 10.11 -2.69 -9.83
C PHE A 17 11.29 -3.56 -10.24
N GLY A 18 11.04 -4.85 -10.45
CA GLY A 18 12.06 -5.80 -10.92
C GLY A 18 12.39 -5.63 -12.40
N LYS A 19 11.43 -5.10 -13.17
CA LYS A 19 11.59 -4.67 -14.57
C LYS A 19 11.00 -3.26 -14.73
N ARG A 20 11.35 -2.59 -15.80
CA ARG A 20 10.73 -1.29 -16.13
C ARG A 20 9.26 -1.49 -16.42
N VAL A 21 8.45 -0.56 -15.97
CA VAL A 21 7.01 -0.55 -16.18
C VAL A 21 6.66 0.69 -16.98
N THR A 22 6.08 0.49 -18.15
CA THR A 22 5.63 1.54 -19.07
C THR A 22 4.10 1.61 -19.13
N GLU A 23 3.43 0.50 -18.85
CA GLU A 23 1.99 0.36 -19.00
C GLU A 23 1.25 0.79 -17.73
N LEU A 24 0.15 1.50 -17.92
CA LEU A 24 -0.68 2.00 -16.83
C LEU A 24 -1.26 0.84 -16.00
N ASP A 25 -1.69 -0.24 -16.63
CA ASP A 25 -2.33 -1.37 -15.96
C ASP A 25 -1.42 -2.02 -14.92
N PHE A 26 -0.14 -2.23 -15.25
CA PHE A 26 0.84 -2.75 -14.29
C PHE A 26 1.11 -1.78 -13.12
N LEU A 27 1.08 -0.46 -13.39
CA LEU A 27 1.20 0.54 -12.33
C LEU A 27 -0.06 0.56 -11.46
N GLU A 28 -1.25 0.40 -12.03
CA GLU A 28 -2.50 0.31 -11.28
C GLU A 28 -2.53 -0.91 -10.36
N GLU A 29 -2.07 -2.08 -10.84
CA GLU A 29 -1.93 -3.28 -10.00
C GLU A 29 -0.94 -3.05 -8.85
N ALA A 30 0.23 -2.49 -9.15
CA ALA A 30 1.26 -2.25 -8.15
C ALA A 30 0.79 -1.26 -7.07
N VAL A 31 0.19 -0.15 -7.48
CA VAL A 31 -0.34 0.87 -6.58
C VAL A 31 -1.49 0.32 -5.75
N SER A 32 -2.35 -0.53 -6.32
CA SER A 32 -3.43 -1.22 -5.59
C SER A 32 -2.88 -2.18 -4.53
N ASP A 33 -1.82 -2.93 -4.84
CA ASP A 33 -1.14 -3.80 -3.87
C ASP A 33 -0.52 -2.99 -2.72
N TYR A 34 0.11 -1.86 -3.05
CA TYR A 34 0.70 -0.99 -2.02
C TYR A 34 -0.37 -0.32 -1.15
N ALA A 35 -1.50 0.08 -1.74
CA ALA A 35 -2.63 0.63 -1.00
C ALA A 35 -3.24 -0.41 -0.04
N ALA A 36 -3.42 -1.65 -0.48
CA ALA A 36 -3.91 -2.74 0.37
C ALA A 36 -2.97 -2.99 1.56
N ARG A 37 -1.66 -3.06 1.33
CA ARG A 37 -0.65 -3.22 2.40
C ARG A 37 -0.58 -2.02 3.33
N ALA A 38 -0.76 -0.81 2.82
CA ALA A 38 -0.80 0.39 3.64
C ALA A 38 -2.05 0.41 4.53
N ALA A 39 -3.21 0.02 3.97
CA ALA A 39 -4.47 -0.11 4.70
C ALA A 39 -4.38 -1.15 5.83
N GLU A 40 -3.80 -2.32 5.56
CA GLU A 40 -3.57 -3.35 6.59
C GLU A 40 -2.71 -2.82 7.74
N LYS A 41 -1.60 -2.12 7.42
CA LYS A 41 -0.75 -1.50 8.45
C LYS A 41 -1.50 -0.45 9.26
N LEU A 42 -2.33 0.36 8.60
CA LEU A 42 -3.13 1.40 9.24
C LEU A 42 -4.13 0.79 10.23
N ARG A 43 -4.83 -0.28 9.83
CA ARG A 43 -5.75 -1.03 10.70
C ARG A 43 -5.05 -1.70 11.88
N LYS A 44 -3.85 -2.26 11.67
CA LYS A 44 -3.03 -2.83 12.76
C LYS A 44 -2.67 -1.80 13.84
N GLU A 45 -2.67 -0.52 13.50
CA GLU A 45 -2.44 0.57 14.44
C GLU A 45 -3.74 1.18 14.99
N GLY A 46 -4.91 0.61 14.66
CA GLY A 46 -6.22 1.12 15.09
C GLY A 46 -6.50 2.53 14.57
N LYS A 47 -5.98 2.88 13.38
CA LYS A 47 -6.09 4.21 12.80
C LYS A 47 -6.85 4.21 11.48
N ALA A 48 -7.39 5.39 11.15
CA ALA A 48 -7.90 5.77 9.85
C ALA A 48 -7.10 6.96 9.31
N CYS A 49 -7.00 7.13 8.01
CA CYS A 49 -6.32 8.28 7.40
C CYS A 49 -7.29 9.15 6.61
N LYS A 50 -6.99 10.43 6.53
CA LYS A 50 -7.73 11.41 5.72
C LYS A 50 -6.99 11.83 4.46
N ILE A 51 -5.68 11.65 4.40
CA ILE A 51 -4.86 12.02 3.24
C ILE A 51 -4.19 10.77 2.67
N ILE A 52 -4.36 10.58 1.37
CA ILE A 52 -3.63 9.59 0.57
C ILE A 52 -2.80 10.29 -0.49
N SER A 53 -1.57 9.84 -0.65
CA SER A 53 -0.65 10.31 -1.68
C SER A 53 -0.13 9.13 -2.49
N VAL A 54 -0.02 9.32 -3.80
CA VAL A 54 0.63 8.39 -4.73
C VAL A 54 1.84 9.06 -5.33
N PHE A 55 2.91 8.35 -5.48
CA PHE A 55 4.09 8.81 -6.20
C PHE A 55 4.61 7.76 -7.15
N ILE A 56 5.13 8.22 -8.27
CA ILE A 56 5.81 7.41 -9.27
C ILE A 56 7.11 8.12 -9.67
N ARG A 57 8.12 7.33 -10.04
CA ARG A 57 9.38 7.86 -10.55
C ARG A 57 10.08 6.93 -11.51
N THR A 58 10.83 7.50 -12.44
CA THR A 58 11.80 6.85 -13.29
C THR A 58 13.12 6.62 -12.55
N ASN A 59 14.07 5.94 -13.17
CA ASN A 59 15.40 5.72 -12.59
C ASN A 59 16.30 6.96 -12.79
N PRO A 60 16.67 7.69 -11.73
CA PRO A 60 17.47 8.92 -11.84
C PRO A 60 18.91 8.67 -12.35
N PHE A 61 19.41 7.44 -12.25
CA PHE A 61 20.77 7.09 -12.69
C PHE A 61 20.87 6.80 -14.19
N ARG A 62 19.74 6.71 -14.89
CA ARG A 62 19.70 6.50 -16.34
C ARG A 62 19.46 7.80 -17.06
N LYS A 63 20.52 8.48 -17.43
CA LYS A 63 20.46 9.78 -18.15
C LYS A 63 19.84 9.69 -19.55
N GLN A 64 19.77 8.50 -20.13
CA GLN A 64 19.19 8.25 -21.46
C GLN A 64 17.66 8.15 -21.44
N ASP A 65 17.06 7.87 -20.27
CA ASP A 65 15.61 7.77 -20.13
C ASP A 65 15.02 9.15 -19.77
N PHE A 66 13.86 9.48 -20.30
CA PHE A 66 13.12 10.66 -19.86
C PHE A 66 12.85 10.57 -18.36
N GLN A 67 13.16 11.65 -17.65
CA GLN A 67 13.04 11.70 -16.20
C GLN A 67 11.67 12.23 -15.78
N HIS A 68 11.01 11.46 -14.89
CA HIS A 68 9.73 11.81 -14.32
C HIS A 68 9.72 11.43 -12.84
N ARG A 69 9.37 12.39 -12.00
CA ARG A 69 9.22 12.20 -10.56
C ARG A 69 8.14 13.13 -10.08
N GLU A 70 6.97 12.56 -9.82
CA GLU A 70 5.84 13.32 -9.31
C GLU A 70 5.16 12.60 -8.15
N ILE A 71 4.49 13.40 -7.31
CA ILE A 71 3.60 12.98 -6.24
C ILE A 71 2.29 13.75 -6.36
N ARG A 72 1.19 13.06 -6.12
CA ARG A 72 -0.14 13.68 -6.00
C ARG A 72 -0.80 13.20 -4.73
N SER A 73 -1.51 14.10 -4.09
CA SER A 73 -2.22 13.85 -2.84
C SER A 73 -3.66 14.29 -2.97
N THR A 74 -4.55 13.59 -2.29
CA THR A 74 -5.94 14.01 -2.14
C THR A 74 -6.41 13.82 -0.71
N SER A 75 -7.29 14.69 -0.26
CA SER A 75 -8.01 14.50 0.98
C SER A 75 -9.24 13.65 0.72
N LEU A 76 -9.39 12.59 1.49
CA LEU A 76 -10.58 11.75 1.47
C LEU A 76 -11.75 12.50 2.13
N LEU A 77 -12.96 12.24 1.67
CA LEU A 77 -14.14 12.90 2.22
C LEU A 77 -14.28 12.64 3.72
N TYR A 78 -13.99 11.39 4.15
CA TYR A 78 -13.96 10.96 5.55
C TYR A 78 -12.68 10.20 5.83
N PRO A 79 -12.19 10.20 7.08
CA PRO A 79 -11.12 9.29 7.49
C PRO A 79 -11.56 7.85 7.23
N THR A 80 -10.72 7.06 6.57
CA THR A 80 -11.00 5.66 6.24
C THR A 80 -9.76 4.78 6.39
N ASN A 81 -9.97 3.51 6.69
CA ASN A 81 -8.97 2.45 6.62
C ASN A 81 -9.46 1.30 5.71
N ASP A 82 -10.56 1.53 4.97
CA ASP A 82 -11.08 0.56 4.00
C ASP A 82 -10.17 0.46 2.79
N THR A 83 -9.69 -0.73 2.55
CA THR A 83 -8.78 -1.02 1.42
C THR A 83 -9.38 -0.63 0.07
N ARG A 84 -10.69 -0.79 -0.11
CA ARG A 84 -11.40 -0.49 -1.38
C ARG A 84 -11.39 1.01 -1.68
N ASP A 85 -11.66 1.83 -0.67
CA ASP A 85 -11.67 3.29 -0.81
C ASP A 85 -10.26 3.82 -1.11
N LEU A 86 -9.25 3.27 -0.43
CA LEU A 86 -7.86 3.63 -0.64
C LEU A 86 -7.36 3.20 -2.03
N ILE A 87 -7.70 2.00 -2.50
CA ILE A 87 -7.37 1.55 -3.86
C ILE A 87 -8.03 2.45 -4.90
N LYS A 88 -9.32 2.76 -4.74
CA LYS A 88 -10.04 3.63 -5.67
C LYS A 88 -9.39 5.01 -5.77
N SER A 89 -9.08 5.62 -4.64
CA SER A 89 -8.43 6.94 -4.61
C SER A 89 -7.02 6.90 -5.17
N ALA A 90 -6.26 5.85 -4.87
CA ALA A 90 -4.91 5.65 -5.39
C ALA A 90 -4.89 5.52 -6.92
N LYS A 91 -5.84 4.77 -7.51
CA LYS A 91 -5.96 4.63 -8.97
C LYS A 91 -6.32 5.94 -9.65
N LEU A 92 -7.19 6.76 -9.06
CA LEU A 92 -7.52 8.09 -9.60
C LEU A 92 -6.28 8.99 -9.62
N LEU A 93 -5.55 9.07 -8.50
CA LEU A 93 -4.31 9.87 -8.43
C LEU A 93 -3.24 9.37 -9.40
N LEU A 94 -3.14 8.04 -9.60
CA LEU A 94 -2.17 7.47 -10.53
C LEU A 94 -2.47 7.88 -11.98
N LYS A 95 -3.73 7.93 -12.38
CA LYS A 95 -4.12 8.37 -13.74
C LYS A 95 -3.69 9.80 -14.03
N ASP A 96 -3.76 10.68 -13.03
CA ASP A 96 -3.30 12.07 -13.17
C ASP A 96 -1.77 12.17 -13.26
N LEU A 97 -1.06 11.23 -12.61
CA LEU A 97 0.41 11.19 -12.58
C LEU A 97 1.01 10.52 -13.82
N TYR A 98 0.30 9.56 -14.39
CA TYR A 98 0.84 8.74 -15.46
C TYR A 98 1.14 9.54 -16.72
N ARG A 99 2.31 9.30 -17.29
CA ARG A 99 2.72 9.79 -18.61
C ARG A 99 3.13 8.60 -19.47
N LYS A 100 2.58 8.55 -20.66
CA LYS A 100 2.93 7.51 -21.64
C LYS A 100 4.42 7.64 -22.04
N ASP A 101 5.03 6.51 -22.39
CA ASP A 101 6.41 6.40 -22.89
C ASP A 101 7.52 6.69 -21.83
N PHE A 102 7.16 6.78 -20.55
CA PHE A 102 8.13 6.86 -19.46
C PHE A 102 8.41 5.48 -18.86
N ASN A 103 9.69 5.22 -18.56
CA ASN A 103 10.17 3.98 -17.95
C ASN A 103 10.13 4.08 -16.42
N TYR A 104 9.00 3.76 -15.80
CA TYR A 104 8.85 3.82 -14.35
C TYR A 104 9.66 2.73 -13.67
N ASN A 105 10.37 3.12 -12.62
CA ASN A 105 11.23 2.24 -11.82
C ASN A 105 10.71 2.04 -10.40
N LYS A 106 9.94 2.99 -9.86
CA LYS A 106 9.40 2.92 -8.51
C LYS A 106 8.04 3.58 -8.43
N ALA A 107 7.16 2.97 -7.65
CA ALA A 107 5.90 3.58 -7.21
C ALA A 107 5.71 3.39 -5.71
N GLY A 108 4.82 4.18 -5.13
CA GLY A 108 4.46 4.05 -3.72
C GLY A 108 3.22 4.83 -3.33
N ILE A 109 2.72 4.45 -2.15
CA ILE A 109 1.61 5.07 -1.45
C ILE A 109 2.12 5.64 -0.14
N MET A 110 1.59 6.79 0.24
CA MET A 110 1.77 7.39 1.55
C MET A 110 0.39 7.75 2.11
N LEU A 111 0.12 7.28 3.32
CA LEU A 111 -1.05 7.63 4.11
C LEU A 111 -0.62 8.58 5.23
N SER A 112 -1.39 9.62 5.47
CA SER A 112 -1.12 10.63 6.50
C SER A 112 -2.43 11.23 7.03
N ASP A 113 -2.31 12.12 8.00
CA ASP A 113 -3.44 12.72 8.71
C ASP A 113 -4.31 11.64 9.37
N PHE A 114 -3.76 11.04 10.45
CA PHE A 114 -4.34 9.89 11.11
C PHE A 114 -5.31 10.28 12.21
N PHE A 115 -6.42 9.54 12.26
CA PHE A 115 -7.46 9.60 13.27
C PHE A 115 -7.59 8.23 13.92
N ASP A 116 -8.06 8.20 15.18
CA ASP A 116 -8.45 6.93 15.79
C ASP A 116 -9.64 6.34 15.05
N GLU A 117 -9.62 5.04 14.79
CA GLU A 117 -10.69 4.39 14.01
C GLU A 117 -12.06 4.46 14.68
N THR A 118 -12.10 4.74 16.01
CA THR A 118 -13.32 4.92 16.78
C THR A 118 -13.90 6.33 16.66
N VAL A 119 -13.15 7.29 16.12
CA VAL A 119 -13.62 8.66 15.91
C VAL A 119 -14.40 8.74 14.60
N TYR A 120 -15.68 8.40 14.66
CA TYR A 120 -16.61 8.62 13.57
C TYR A 120 -17.17 10.02 13.64
N GLN A 121 -16.85 10.86 12.67
CA GLN A 121 -17.59 12.08 12.47
C GLN A 121 -18.93 11.70 11.84
N LEU A 122 -20.00 11.77 12.65
CA LEU A 122 -21.36 11.60 12.16
C LEU A 122 -21.66 12.74 11.19
N ASP A 123 -21.84 12.42 9.93
CA ASP A 123 -22.34 13.38 8.96
C ASP A 123 -23.87 13.37 9.02
N LEU A 124 -24.44 14.54 9.34
CA LEU A 124 -25.91 14.73 9.42
C LEU A 124 -26.66 14.34 8.14
N PHE A 125 -25.96 14.27 7.00
CA PHE A 125 -26.55 14.03 5.69
C PHE A 125 -26.27 12.61 5.15
N LYS A 126 -25.54 11.76 5.86
CA LYS A 126 -25.29 10.38 5.42
C LYS A 126 -26.22 9.39 6.06
N GLN A 127 -27.19 8.99 5.28
CA GLN A 127 -27.85 7.69 5.42
C GLN A 127 -26.83 6.58 5.13
N LYS A 128 -26.22 5.95 6.10
CA LYS A 128 -25.91 4.52 6.07
C LYS A 128 -24.95 4.07 7.17
N ASP A 129 -25.35 2.99 7.82
CA ASP A 129 -24.58 2.05 8.63
C ASP A 129 -23.47 1.31 7.85
N ARG A 130 -22.82 2.01 6.91
CA ARG A 130 -21.79 1.44 6.05
C ARG A 130 -20.55 1.01 6.86
N ASN A 131 -20.31 1.70 7.97
CA ASN A 131 -19.05 1.58 8.71
C ASN A 131 -18.87 0.25 9.46
N ILE A 132 -19.91 -0.30 10.06
CA ILE A 132 -19.77 -1.53 10.89
C ILE A 132 -19.56 -2.77 10.03
N ARG A 133 -20.31 -2.90 8.93
CA ARG A 133 -20.15 -4.05 8.01
C ARG A 133 -18.82 -4.02 7.29
N ASP A 134 -18.42 -2.83 6.81
CA ASP A 134 -17.16 -2.64 6.09
C ASP A 134 -15.96 -2.91 7.00
N PHE A 135 -16.00 -2.43 8.25
CA PHE A 135 -15.00 -2.72 9.26
C PHE A 135 -14.87 -4.23 9.53
N LYS A 136 -16.01 -4.91 9.79
CA LYS A 136 -16.02 -6.37 10.02
C LYS A 136 -15.45 -7.14 8.83
N MET A 137 -15.78 -6.71 7.60
CA MET A 137 -15.27 -7.34 6.39
C MET A 137 -13.74 -7.16 6.25
N MET A 138 -13.22 -5.95 6.49
CA MET A 138 -11.78 -5.71 6.43
C MET A 138 -11.02 -6.48 7.52
N SER A 139 -11.58 -6.54 8.73
CA SER A 139 -11.03 -7.35 9.82
C SER A 139 -10.99 -8.83 9.48
N LEU A 140 -12.04 -9.36 8.85
CA LEU A 140 -12.08 -10.76 8.41
C LEU A 140 -11.04 -11.04 7.33
N VAL A 141 -10.89 -10.14 6.34
CA VAL A 141 -9.85 -10.25 5.30
C VAL A 141 -8.46 -10.28 5.94
N ASP A 142 -8.20 -9.39 6.90
CA ASP A 142 -6.92 -9.36 7.60
C ASP A 142 -6.67 -10.63 8.41
N GLN A 143 -7.68 -11.18 9.09
CA GLN A 143 -7.58 -12.46 9.82
C GLN A 143 -7.26 -13.63 8.88
N ILE A 144 -7.95 -13.72 7.73
CA ILE A 144 -7.67 -14.76 6.73
C ILE A 144 -6.23 -14.62 6.22
N ASN A 145 -5.79 -13.41 5.91
CA ASN A 145 -4.44 -13.15 5.41
C ASN A 145 -3.32 -13.40 6.43
N GLN A 146 -3.66 -13.39 7.73
CA GLN A 146 -2.74 -13.75 8.82
C GLN A 146 -2.80 -15.24 9.18
N SER A 147 -3.82 -15.94 8.74
CA SER A 147 -3.97 -17.38 8.91
C SER A 147 -3.19 -18.15 7.85
N ASN A 148 -3.08 -19.47 8.02
CA ASN A 148 -2.47 -20.36 7.02
C ASN A 148 -3.45 -20.82 5.93
N LEU A 149 -4.64 -20.20 5.83
CA LEU A 149 -5.70 -20.60 4.89
C LEU A 149 -5.45 -20.13 3.45
N GLY A 150 -4.49 -19.21 3.26
CA GLY A 150 -4.16 -18.63 1.96
C GLY A 150 -4.56 -17.16 1.86
N PRO A 151 -3.91 -16.39 0.99
CA PRO A 151 -4.12 -14.96 0.89
C PRO A 151 -5.41 -14.62 0.14
N VAL A 152 -6.22 -13.73 0.71
CA VAL A 152 -7.32 -13.05 0.04
C VAL A 152 -6.81 -11.71 -0.49
N SER A 153 -6.98 -11.47 -1.77
CA SER A 153 -6.57 -10.21 -2.42
C SER A 153 -7.72 -9.61 -3.21
N PHE A 154 -7.68 -8.30 -3.39
CA PHE A 154 -8.63 -7.59 -4.25
C PHE A 154 -8.21 -7.76 -5.71
N LEU A 155 -9.19 -7.93 -6.61
CA LEU A 155 -8.92 -8.11 -8.04
C LEU A 155 -8.00 -7.03 -8.62
N ALA A 156 -8.14 -5.79 -8.13
CA ALA A 156 -7.31 -4.67 -8.54
C ALA A 156 -5.80 -4.83 -8.25
N GLN A 157 -5.41 -5.77 -7.38
CA GLN A 157 -3.99 -6.04 -7.06
C GLN A 157 -3.29 -6.92 -8.11
N GLY A 158 -4.06 -7.46 -9.09
CA GLY A 158 -3.56 -8.41 -10.06
C GLY A 158 -3.22 -9.79 -9.46
N ILE A 159 -3.23 -10.81 -10.31
CA ILE A 159 -2.89 -12.19 -9.91
C ILE A 159 -1.41 -12.47 -10.16
N LYS A 160 -0.91 -12.10 -11.35
CA LYS A 160 0.49 -12.27 -11.76
C LYS A 160 1.22 -10.94 -11.62
N LYS A 161 1.94 -10.76 -10.51
CA LYS A 161 2.67 -9.52 -10.21
C LYS A 161 4.01 -9.47 -10.97
N GLU A 162 3.94 -9.38 -12.29
CA GLU A 162 5.12 -9.34 -13.16
C GLU A 162 6.04 -8.13 -12.92
N TRP A 163 5.50 -7.07 -12.35
CA TRP A 163 6.21 -5.87 -11.93
C TRP A 163 7.00 -6.05 -10.64
N SER A 164 6.76 -7.13 -9.89
CA SER A 164 7.38 -7.34 -8.58
C SER A 164 8.90 -7.42 -8.68
N MET A 165 9.57 -7.01 -7.60
CA MET A 165 11.02 -7.07 -7.51
C MET A 165 11.48 -8.54 -7.52
N LYS A 166 12.39 -8.88 -8.42
CA LYS A 166 13.05 -10.18 -8.44
C LYS A 166 13.93 -10.33 -7.19
N ARG A 167 13.81 -11.46 -6.52
CA ARG A 167 14.58 -11.78 -5.31
C ARG A 167 15.24 -13.15 -5.51
N GLU A 168 16.13 -13.23 -6.48
CA GLU A 168 16.78 -14.48 -6.88
C GLU A 168 17.96 -14.83 -5.97
N LEU A 169 18.61 -13.82 -5.36
CA LEU A 169 19.75 -13.99 -4.47
C LEU A 169 19.40 -13.46 -3.07
N GLN A 170 18.76 -14.29 -2.26
CA GLN A 170 18.51 -13.98 -0.85
C GLN A 170 19.47 -14.81 0.03
N SER A 171 20.12 -14.13 0.95
CA SER A 171 20.83 -14.83 2.02
C SER A 171 19.83 -15.63 2.88
N PRO A 172 20.20 -16.82 3.35
CA PRO A 172 19.41 -17.57 4.31
C PRO A 172 19.07 -16.73 5.54
N ARG A 173 17.93 -17.01 6.16
CA ARG A 173 17.42 -16.24 7.30
C ARG A 173 17.94 -16.82 8.62
N TYR A 174 19.23 -16.88 8.81
CA TYR A 174 19.89 -17.51 9.96
C TYR A 174 19.38 -17.04 11.33
N THR A 175 18.93 -15.79 11.44
CA THR A 175 18.48 -15.20 12.70
C THR A 175 16.97 -15.31 12.95
N THR A 176 16.18 -15.64 11.94
CA THR A 176 14.71 -15.62 12.02
C THR A 176 14.05 -16.93 11.59
N ASN A 177 14.79 -17.85 10.99
CA ASN A 177 14.30 -19.16 10.58
C ASN A 177 15.27 -20.25 11.02
N LEU A 178 14.88 -21.03 12.01
CA LEU A 178 15.70 -22.14 12.54
C LEU A 178 16.06 -23.20 11.50
N ARG A 179 15.27 -23.33 10.43
CA ARG A 179 15.55 -24.31 9.36
C ARG A 179 16.70 -23.89 8.45
N ASP A 180 17.04 -22.61 8.45
CA ASP A 180 18.10 -22.05 7.60
C ASP A 180 19.45 -22.01 8.36
N ILE A 181 19.50 -22.46 9.62
CA ILE A 181 20.74 -22.52 10.42
C ILE A 181 21.68 -23.56 9.82
N LEU A 182 22.95 -23.19 9.64
CA LEU A 182 23.99 -24.11 9.22
C LEU A 182 24.13 -25.24 10.24
N ALA A 183 23.97 -26.48 9.79
CA ALA A 183 24.32 -27.64 10.60
C ALA A 183 25.87 -27.68 10.70
N VAL A 184 26.39 -27.61 11.91
CA VAL A 184 27.82 -27.82 12.18
C VAL A 184 28.00 -29.32 12.40
N ASN A 185 28.77 -29.98 11.53
CA ASN A 185 29.20 -31.36 11.69
C ASN A 185 30.41 -31.45 12.62
#